data_a3316613f84090d62496733c144dd277
#
_entry.id   a3316613f84090d62496733c144dd277
#
_cell.length_a   1.000
_cell.length_b   1.000
_cell.length_c   1.000
_cell.angle_alpha   90.00
_cell.angle_beta   90.00
_cell.angle_gamma   90.00
#
_symmetry.space_group_name_H-M   'P 1'
#
loop_
_entity.id
_entity.type
_entity.pdbx_description
1 polymer ?
#
loop_
_entity_poly.entity_id
_entity_poly.type
_entity_poly.pdbx_seq_one_letter_code
_entity_poly.pdbx_strand_id
1 'polypeptide(L)'
;MIILGIDPGLAIVGWGVLEYQNTRFRPLAFGSINTPAGMETSERLALIHKHLNTIIDKFHPTQMAVEELFFTKNITTGIRVAEARGVILMTGRERGLELAEYTPMQVKQAVVGYGGADKRQVISMVTRILNLPEPPRPDDTADALAIAICHAHSGCSRLGGYFNKMQ
;
A
#
# COMPACT_ATOMS: atom_id res chain seq x y z
N MET A 1 -16.55 -1.09 -1.65
CA MET A 1 -15.30 -1.76 -1.24
C MET A 1 -14.38 -0.73 -0.64
N ILE A 2 -13.85 -0.96 0.58
CA ILE A 2 -12.87 -0.08 1.22
C ILE A 2 -11.53 -0.81 1.23
N ILE A 3 -10.51 -0.19 0.63
CA ILE A 3 -9.18 -0.76 0.41
C ILE A 3 -8.17 0.03 1.22
N LEU A 4 -7.32 -0.67 1.97
CA LEU A 4 -6.13 -0.12 2.61
C LEU A 4 -4.90 -0.48 1.77
N GLY A 5 -4.30 0.49 1.10
CA GLY A 5 -3.02 0.34 0.40
C GLY A 5 -1.86 0.63 1.33
N ILE A 6 -0.81 -0.19 1.27
CA ILE A 6 0.38 -0.07 2.12
C ILE A 6 1.65 -0.15 1.27
N ASP A 7 2.51 0.84 1.44
CA ASP A 7 3.91 0.83 1.01
C ASP A 7 4.80 0.50 2.22
N PRO A 8 5.36 -0.73 2.30
CA PRO A 8 6.03 -1.20 3.50
C PRO A 8 7.45 -0.65 3.65
N GLY A 9 7.73 -0.08 4.80
CA GLY A 9 9.07 0.32 5.22
C GLY A 9 9.24 0.22 6.74
N LEU A 10 10.46 0.14 7.27
CA LEU A 10 10.67 0.17 8.71
C LEU A 10 10.67 1.61 9.24
N ALA A 11 11.33 2.53 8.54
CA ALA A 11 11.41 3.94 8.98
C ALA A 11 10.12 4.70 8.71
N ILE A 12 9.53 4.47 7.55
CA ILE A 12 8.30 5.09 7.09
C ILE A 12 7.46 3.98 6.45
N VAL A 13 6.21 3.87 6.87
CA VAL A 13 5.19 3.06 6.19
C VAL A 13 4.18 4.00 5.58
N GLY A 14 4.10 4.04 4.26
CA GLY A 14 3.03 4.74 3.56
C GLY A 14 1.71 3.98 3.69
N TRP A 15 0.62 4.70 3.90
CA TRP A 15 -0.72 4.10 3.90
C TRP A 15 -1.76 5.02 3.23
N GLY A 16 -2.75 4.40 2.61
CA GLY A 16 -3.86 5.10 2.01
C GLY A 16 -5.14 4.27 2.05
N VAL A 17 -6.26 4.88 2.44
CA VAL A 17 -7.57 4.24 2.48
C VAL A 17 -8.45 4.84 1.41
N LEU A 18 -8.88 4.00 0.47
CA LEU A 18 -9.77 4.37 -0.63
C LEU A 18 -11.09 3.62 -0.54
N GLU A 19 -12.19 4.32 -0.75
CA GLU A 19 -13.44 3.70 -1.12
C GLU A 19 -13.53 3.63 -2.64
N TYR A 20 -13.85 2.43 -3.15
CA TYR A 20 -14.07 2.20 -4.57
C TYR A 20 -15.49 1.67 -4.82
N GLN A 21 -16.29 2.45 -5.54
CA GLN A 21 -17.68 2.11 -5.85
C GLN A 21 -18.05 2.66 -7.23
N ASN A 22 -18.71 1.85 -8.04
CA ASN A 22 -19.20 2.24 -9.38
C ASN A 22 -18.10 2.88 -10.25
N THR A 23 -16.92 2.26 -10.29
CA THR A 23 -15.73 2.75 -11.02
C THR A 23 -15.17 4.09 -10.55
N ARG A 24 -15.60 4.59 -9.41
CA ARG A 24 -15.13 5.86 -8.83
C ARG A 24 -14.34 5.62 -7.56
N PHE A 25 -13.28 6.39 -7.41
CA PHE A 25 -12.47 6.45 -6.19
C PHE A 25 -12.92 7.60 -5.30
N ARG A 26 -12.98 7.35 -4.01
CA ARG A 26 -13.10 8.36 -2.97
C ARG A 26 -11.99 8.14 -1.93
N PRO A 27 -10.98 9.02 -1.86
CA PRO A 27 -9.99 8.94 -0.80
C PRO A 27 -10.64 9.27 0.53
N LEU A 28 -10.51 8.35 1.51
CA LEU A 28 -11.04 8.54 2.86
C LEU A 28 -9.98 9.16 3.78
N ALA A 29 -8.75 8.67 3.71
CA ALA A 29 -7.59 9.20 4.42
C ALA A 29 -6.30 8.59 3.87
N PHE A 30 -5.19 9.26 4.11
CA PHE A 30 -3.86 8.76 3.77
C PHE A 30 -2.80 9.46 4.62
N GLY A 31 -1.62 8.87 4.72
CA GLY A 31 -0.52 9.40 5.50
C GLY A 31 0.64 8.43 5.63
N SER A 32 1.47 8.65 6.63
CA SER A 32 2.60 7.77 6.95
C SER A 32 2.66 7.42 8.43
N ILE A 33 3.12 6.20 8.72
CA ILE A 33 3.55 5.78 10.05
C ILE A 33 5.07 5.96 10.10
N ASN A 34 5.54 6.83 10.99
CA ASN A 34 6.96 7.11 11.14
C ASN A 34 7.48 6.45 12.42
N THR A 35 8.60 5.73 12.32
CA THR A 35 9.25 5.11 13.47
C THR A 35 10.65 5.73 13.69
N PRO A 36 10.98 6.23 14.89
CA PRO A 36 12.26 6.88 15.17
C PRO A 36 13.47 5.97 14.93
N ALA A 37 14.55 6.51 14.34
CA ALA A 37 15.76 5.74 13.99
C ALA A 37 16.51 5.21 15.24
N GLY A 38 16.42 5.88 16.39
CA GLY A 38 17.04 5.46 17.66
C GLY A 38 16.25 4.44 18.47
N MET A 39 15.06 4.03 17.98
CA MET A 39 14.21 3.04 18.63
C MET A 39 14.64 1.63 18.23
N GLU A 40 14.56 0.68 19.17
CA GLU A 40 14.83 -0.73 18.91
C GLU A 40 13.89 -1.28 17.80
N THR A 41 14.39 -2.19 16.97
CA THR A 41 13.62 -2.75 15.84
C THR A 41 12.30 -3.36 16.31
N SER A 42 12.32 -4.10 17.40
CA SER A 42 11.12 -4.73 17.98
C SER A 42 10.07 -3.69 18.41
N GLU A 43 10.48 -2.58 18.98
CA GLU A 43 9.60 -1.48 19.38
C GLU A 43 9.02 -0.77 18.15
N ARG A 44 9.83 -0.57 17.09
CA ARG A 44 9.36 0.00 15.81
C ARG A 44 8.31 -0.87 15.15
N LEU A 45 8.52 -2.19 15.15
CA LEU A 45 7.55 -3.16 14.63
C LEU A 45 6.24 -3.13 15.43
N ALA A 46 6.32 -3.09 16.76
CA ALA A 46 5.16 -2.94 17.62
C ALA A 46 4.40 -1.61 17.37
N LEU A 47 5.12 -0.54 17.10
CA LEU A 47 4.54 0.76 16.77
C LEU A 47 3.77 0.70 15.43
N ILE A 48 4.34 0.05 14.41
CA ILE A 48 3.67 -0.17 13.12
C ILE A 48 2.38 -0.95 13.32
N HIS A 49 2.43 -2.09 14.04
CA HIS A 49 1.26 -2.90 14.36
C HIS A 49 0.15 -2.09 15.05
N LYS A 50 0.52 -1.30 16.08
CA LYS A 50 -0.41 -0.47 16.83
C LYS A 50 -1.11 0.57 15.93
N HIS A 51 -0.34 1.30 15.11
CA HIS A 51 -0.90 2.32 14.22
C HIS A 51 -1.78 1.72 13.13
N LEU A 52 -1.40 0.57 12.55
CA LEU A 52 -2.24 -0.14 11.58
C LEU A 52 -3.58 -0.54 12.18
N ASN A 53 -3.58 -1.10 13.40
CA ASN A 53 -4.83 -1.41 14.10
C ASN A 53 -5.71 -0.17 14.26
N THR A 54 -5.14 0.98 14.63
CA THR A 54 -5.89 2.24 14.75
C THR A 54 -6.51 2.66 13.41
N ILE A 55 -5.78 2.51 12.30
CA ILE A 55 -6.28 2.82 10.95
C ILE A 55 -7.42 1.87 10.57
N ILE A 56 -7.24 0.57 10.80
CA ILE A 56 -8.24 -0.47 10.52
C ILE A 56 -9.51 -0.24 11.34
N ASP A 57 -9.37 0.06 12.64
CA ASP A 57 -10.51 0.36 13.53
C ASP A 57 -11.28 1.61 13.11
N LYS A 58 -10.59 2.60 12.57
CA LYS A 58 -11.21 3.87 12.15
C LYS A 58 -11.95 3.79 10.82
N PHE A 59 -11.39 3.07 9.85
CA PHE A 59 -11.89 3.10 8.47
C PHE A 59 -12.57 1.81 8.03
N HIS A 60 -12.45 0.74 8.80
CA HIS A 60 -13.04 -0.58 8.54
C HIS A 60 -12.80 -1.08 7.11
N PRO A 61 -11.53 -1.10 6.61
CA PRO A 61 -11.25 -1.64 5.31
C PRO A 61 -11.63 -3.13 5.26
N THR A 62 -12.06 -3.60 4.10
CA THR A 62 -12.35 -5.03 3.87
C THR A 62 -11.18 -5.75 3.21
N GLN A 63 -10.31 -4.99 2.55
CA GLN A 63 -9.17 -5.51 1.80
C GLN A 63 -7.93 -4.69 2.09
N MET A 64 -6.77 -5.36 2.08
CA MET A 64 -5.45 -4.71 2.20
C MET A 64 -4.58 -5.12 1.02
N ALA A 65 -4.03 -4.14 0.33
CA ALA A 65 -3.08 -4.30 -0.74
C ALA A 65 -1.70 -3.82 -0.31
N VAL A 66 -0.67 -4.64 -0.54
CA VAL A 66 0.70 -4.39 -0.09
C VAL A 66 1.66 -4.54 -1.26
N GLU A 67 2.70 -3.72 -1.33
CA GLU A 67 3.75 -3.89 -2.33
C GLU A 67 4.62 -5.12 -2.02
N GLU A 68 4.94 -5.90 -3.08
CA GLU A 68 5.92 -6.97 -2.99
C GLU A 68 7.33 -6.42 -2.82
N LEU A 69 8.16 -7.16 -2.04
CA LEU A 69 9.56 -6.79 -1.87
C LEU A 69 10.40 -7.24 -3.07
N PHE A 70 11.11 -6.29 -3.64
CA PHE A 70 12.17 -6.56 -4.61
C PHE A 70 13.55 -6.21 -4.04
N PHE A 71 14.35 -7.22 -3.77
CA PHE A 71 15.73 -7.03 -3.31
C PHE A 71 16.65 -6.70 -4.50
N THR A 72 17.00 -5.43 -4.65
CA THR A 72 17.86 -5.05 -5.79
C THR A 72 19.32 -4.76 -5.43
N LYS A 73 19.67 -4.18 -4.28
CA LYS A 73 21.06 -3.77 -4.02
C LYS A 73 21.52 -3.71 -2.56
N ASN A 74 20.65 -3.67 -1.56
CA ASN A 74 21.04 -3.54 -0.16
C ASN A 74 20.29 -4.55 0.71
N ILE A 75 20.92 -5.68 0.97
CA ILE A 75 20.33 -6.79 1.73
C ILE A 75 19.95 -6.36 3.15
N THR A 76 20.78 -5.56 3.83
CA THR A 76 20.51 -5.13 5.21
C THR A 76 19.23 -4.28 5.31
N THR A 77 19.06 -3.34 4.40
CA THR A 77 17.83 -2.54 4.33
C THR A 77 16.64 -3.41 3.95
N GLY A 78 16.83 -4.33 3.00
CA GLY A 78 15.80 -5.27 2.57
C GLY A 78 15.29 -6.17 3.70
N ILE A 79 16.16 -6.69 4.56
CA ILE A 79 15.77 -7.50 5.74
C ILE A 79 14.85 -6.68 6.67
N ARG A 80 15.21 -5.44 6.99
CA ARG A 80 14.40 -4.58 7.86
C ARG A 80 13.04 -4.25 7.27
N VAL A 81 12.97 -4.04 5.96
CA VAL A 81 11.69 -3.85 5.26
C VAL A 81 10.86 -5.13 5.27
N ALA A 82 11.50 -6.30 5.10
CA ALA A 82 10.83 -7.60 5.18
C ALA A 82 10.23 -7.87 6.57
N GLU A 83 10.94 -7.50 7.65
CA GLU A 83 10.42 -7.61 9.02
C GLU A 83 9.16 -6.74 9.20
N ALA A 84 9.22 -5.47 8.79
CA ALA A 84 8.07 -4.57 8.85
C ALA A 84 6.90 -5.08 8.02
N ARG A 85 7.17 -5.56 6.79
CA ARG A 85 6.15 -6.13 5.90
C ARG A 85 5.52 -7.39 6.51
N GLY A 86 6.29 -8.25 7.17
CA GLY A 86 5.77 -9.41 7.88
C GLY A 86 4.74 -9.01 8.96
N VAL A 87 5.03 -7.98 9.74
CA VAL A 87 4.10 -7.42 10.74
C VAL A 87 2.85 -6.83 10.07
N ILE A 88 2.99 -6.12 8.94
CA ILE A 88 1.88 -5.56 8.18
C ILE A 88 0.93 -6.66 7.70
N LEU A 89 1.46 -7.71 7.06
CA LEU A 89 0.66 -8.84 6.57
C LEU A 89 -0.02 -9.60 7.70
N MET A 90 0.71 -9.88 8.78
CA MET A 90 0.18 -10.52 9.99
C MET A 90 -1.00 -9.71 10.55
N THR A 91 -0.81 -8.40 10.73
CA THR A 91 -1.87 -7.51 11.24
C THR A 91 -3.12 -7.55 10.35
N GLY A 92 -2.96 -7.45 9.04
CA GLY A 92 -4.08 -7.54 8.11
C GLY A 92 -4.82 -8.87 8.20
N ARG A 93 -4.08 -9.98 8.29
CA ARG A 93 -4.68 -11.33 8.42
C ARG A 93 -5.40 -11.52 9.76
N GLU A 94 -4.79 -11.07 10.86
CA GLU A 94 -5.39 -11.13 12.20
C GLU A 94 -6.69 -10.33 12.27
N ARG A 95 -6.77 -9.23 11.55
CA ARG A 95 -7.97 -8.38 11.44
C ARG A 95 -8.99 -8.86 10.40
N GLY A 96 -8.77 -10.02 9.79
CA GLY A 96 -9.69 -10.64 8.84
C GLY A 96 -9.76 -9.97 7.48
N LEU A 97 -8.76 -9.15 7.09
CA LEU A 97 -8.73 -8.49 5.79
C LEU A 97 -8.36 -9.48 4.67
N GLU A 98 -8.95 -9.31 3.50
CA GLU A 98 -8.47 -9.96 2.28
C GLU A 98 -7.14 -9.29 1.85
N LEU A 99 -6.08 -10.10 1.75
CA LEU A 99 -4.74 -9.61 1.41
C LEU A 99 -4.44 -9.82 -0.07
N ALA A 100 -3.90 -8.80 -0.71
CA ALA A 100 -3.38 -8.85 -2.07
C ALA A 100 -2.00 -8.20 -2.13
N GLU A 101 -1.13 -8.72 -2.99
CA GLU A 101 0.25 -8.26 -3.15
C GLU A 101 0.49 -7.88 -4.61
N TYR A 102 1.23 -6.80 -4.83
CA TYR A 102 1.50 -6.25 -6.16
C TYR A 102 2.97 -5.88 -6.33
N THR A 103 3.53 -6.26 -7.46
CA THR A 103 4.86 -5.81 -7.84
C THR A 103 4.87 -4.31 -8.19
N PRO A 104 6.02 -3.61 -8.04
CA PRO A 104 6.15 -2.21 -8.47
C PRO A 104 5.76 -2.00 -9.94
N MET A 105 6.04 -2.96 -10.80
CA MET A 105 5.68 -2.89 -12.21
C MET A 105 4.16 -2.96 -12.43
N GLN A 106 3.46 -3.84 -11.72
CA GLN A 106 1.99 -3.92 -11.77
C GLN A 106 1.34 -2.63 -11.28
N VAL A 107 1.85 -2.04 -10.19
CA VAL A 107 1.36 -0.76 -9.67
C VAL A 107 1.51 0.35 -10.70
N LYS A 108 2.70 0.49 -11.29
CA LYS A 108 2.95 1.49 -12.35
C LYS A 108 2.08 1.28 -13.58
N GLN A 109 1.93 0.04 -14.03
CA GLN A 109 1.07 -0.31 -15.17
C GLN A 109 -0.38 0.07 -14.89
N ALA A 110 -0.89 -0.20 -13.68
CA ALA A 110 -2.28 0.08 -13.31
C ALA A 110 -2.59 1.58 -13.19
N VAL A 111 -1.61 2.38 -12.75
CA VAL A 111 -1.80 3.82 -12.48
C VAL A 111 -1.43 4.69 -13.69
N VAL A 112 -0.32 4.37 -14.37
CA VAL A 112 0.22 5.21 -15.46
C VAL A 112 -0.01 4.59 -16.84
N GLY A 113 -0.28 3.29 -16.91
CA GLY A 113 -0.47 2.56 -18.17
C GLY A 113 0.79 1.84 -18.69
N TYR A 114 1.96 2.03 -18.06
CA TYR A 114 3.18 1.29 -18.40
C TYR A 114 4.12 1.13 -17.20
N GLY A 115 4.82 -0.02 -17.14
CA GLY A 115 5.61 -0.42 -15.97
C GLY A 115 6.93 0.34 -15.75
N GLY A 116 7.40 1.10 -16.77
CA GLY A 116 8.62 1.90 -16.71
C GLY A 116 8.43 3.34 -16.19
N ALA A 117 7.25 3.69 -15.70
CA ALA A 117 6.94 5.02 -15.21
C ALA A 117 7.89 5.46 -14.08
N ASP A 118 8.30 6.72 -14.11
CA ASP A 118 9.06 7.31 -13.02
C ASP A 118 8.15 7.71 -11.83
N LYS A 119 8.77 8.02 -10.70
CA LYS A 119 8.05 8.36 -9.45
C LYS A 119 7.16 9.60 -9.61
N ARG A 120 7.62 10.62 -10.34
CA ARG A 120 6.85 11.85 -10.56
C ARG A 120 5.58 11.58 -11.38
N GLN A 121 5.69 10.70 -12.37
CA GLN A 121 4.54 10.29 -13.18
C GLN A 121 3.50 9.55 -12.34
N VAL A 122 3.93 8.64 -11.46
CA VAL A 122 3.03 7.94 -10.53
C VAL A 122 2.32 8.93 -9.61
N ILE A 123 3.06 9.82 -8.94
CA ILE A 123 2.49 10.84 -8.03
C ILE A 123 1.49 11.73 -8.78
N SER A 124 1.84 12.21 -9.98
CA SER A 124 0.95 13.04 -10.80
C SER A 124 -0.34 12.31 -11.16
N MET A 125 -0.26 11.05 -11.56
CA MET A 125 -1.44 10.24 -11.93
C MET A 125 -2.31 9.92 -10.70
N VAL A 126 -1.73 9.55 -9.56
CA VAL A 126 -2.45 9.36 -8.30
C VAL A 126 -3.23 10.61 -7.92
N THR A 127 -2.57 11.78 -7.97
CA THR A 127 -3.21 13.08 -7.67
C THR A 127 -4.42 13.33 -8.57
N ARG A 128 -4.30 13.03 -9.88
CA ARG A 128 -5.38 13.20 -10.87
C ARG A 128 -6.52 12.19 -10.69
N ILE A 129 -6.18 10.90 -10.56
CA ILE A 129 -7.19 9.82 -10.42
C ILE A 129 -8.05 10.05 -9.18
N LEU A 130 -7.44 10.49 -8.09
CA LEU A 130 -8.10 10.73 -6.82
C LEU A 130 -8.63 12.17 -6.68
N ASN A 131 -8.44 13.01 -7.68
CA ASN A 131 -8.83 14.44 -7.69
C ASN A 131 -8.37 15.17 -6.41
N LEU A 132 -7.11 14.95 -6.01
CA LEU A 132 -6.54 15.59 -4.83
C LEU A 132 -6.14 17.03 -5.15
N PRO A 133 -6.30 17.96 -4.19
CA PRO A 133 -5.91 19.37 -4.39
C PRO A 133 -4.39 19.54 -4.54
N GLU A 134 -3.61 18.66 -3.90
CA GLU A 134 -2.15 18.67 -3.91
C GLU A 134 -1.59 17.24 -3.96
N PRO A 135 -0.35 17.05 -4.45
CA PRO A 135 0.31 15.75 -4.40
C PRO A 135 0.45 15.22 -2.96
N PRO A 136 0.16 13.95 -2.72
CA PRO A 136 0.34 13.34 -1.38
C PRO A 136 1.80 13.42 -0.91
N ARG A 137 1.99 13.70 0.37
CA ARG A 137 3.32 13.74 1.01
C ARG A 137 3.28 13.01 2.35
N PRO A 138 4.40 12.33 2.75
CA PRO A 138 5.60 12.04 1.94
C PRO A 138 5.28 11.16 0.72
N ASP A 139 6.29 10.92 -0.13
CA ASP A 139 6.12 10.13 -1.37
C ASP A 139 5.57 8.73 -1.13
N ASP A 140 5.97 8.08 -0.01
CA ASP A 140 5.48 6.76 0.41
C ASP A 140 3.94 6.72 0.52
N THR A 141 3.33 7.86 0.84
CA THR A 141 1.86 8.02 0.86
C THR A 141 1.25 7.91 -0.55
N ALA A 142 1.92 8.51 -1.55
CA ALA A 142 1.47 8.39 -2.94
C ALA A 142 1.65 6.96 -3.46
N ASP A 143 2.73 6.29 -3.07
CA ASP A 143 3.00 4.89 -3.43
C ASP A 143 1.90 3.97 -2.82
N ALA A 144 1.54 4.17 -1.55
CA ALA A 144 0.44 3.44 -0.92
C ALA A 144 -0.92 3.65 -1.59
N LEU A 145 -1.24 4.89 -1.99
CA LEU A 145 -2.44 5.19 -2.75
C LEU A 145 -2.43 4.54 -4.14
N ALA A 146 -1.26 4.52 -4.81
CA ALA A 146 -1.09 3.83 -6.09
C ALA A 146 -1.36 2.32 -5.98
N ILE A 147 -0.89 1.68 -4.90
CA ILE A 147 -1.15 0.26 -4.59
C ILE A 147 -2.65 0.00 -4.41
N ALA A 148 -3.36 0.87 -3.68
CA ALA A 148 -4.81 0.75 -3.50
C ALA A 148 -5.58 0.93 -4.83
N ILE A 149 -5.16 1.84 -5.71
CA ILE A 149 -5.72 2.01 -7.05
C ILE A 149 -5.46 0.76 -7.90
N CYS A 150 -4.24 0.22 -7.87
CA CYS A 150 -3.89 -1.02 -8.56
C CYS A 150 -4.82 -2.17 -8.15
N HIS A 151 -5.04 -2.33 -6.85
CA HIS A 151 -5.93 -3.36 -6.31
C HIS A 151 -7.36 -3.20 -6.79
N ALA A 152 -7.91 -1.99 -6.76
CA ALA A 152 -9.26 -1.72 -7.24
C ALA A 152 -9.45 -2.09 -8.72
N HIS A 153 -8.48 -1.75 -9.57
CA HIS A 153 -8.51 -2.09 -10.99
C HIS A 153 -8.37 -3.60 -11.24
N SER A 154 -7.54 -4.30 -10.47
CA SER A 154 -7.31 -5.74 -10.58
C SER A 154 -8.49 -6.56 -10.09
N GLY A 155 -9.10 -6.17 -8.97
CA GLY A 155 -10.26 -6.86 -8.38
C GLY A 155 -11.54 -6.73 -9.20
N CYS A 156 -11.68 -5.68 -10.01
CA CYS A 156 -12.83 -5.47 -10.89
C CYS A 156 -12.68 -6.13 -12.26
N SER A 157 -11.50 -6.56 -12.64
CA SER A 157 -11.27 -7.32 -13.88
C SER A 157 -11.75 -8.74 -13.70
N ARG A 158 -12.74 -9.20 -14.50
CA ARG A 158 -13.18 -10.61 -14.55
C ARG A 158 -12.03 -11.60 -14.84
N LEU A 159 -10.89 -11.12 -15.34
CA LEU A 159 -9.66 -11.87 -15.58
C LEU A 159 -8.78 -11.97 -14.30
N GLY A 160 -8.87 -11.05 -13.34
CA GLY A 160 -8.11 -11.09 -12.09
C GLY A 160 -8.41 -12.31 -11.22
N GLY A 161 -9.63 -12.83 -11.26
CA GLY A 161 -10.02 -14.05 -10.56
C GLY A 161 -9.41 -15.35 -11.13
N TYR A 162 -8.90 -15.33 -12.37
CA TYR A 162 -8.21 -16.46 -13.00
C TYR A 162 -6.72 -16.50 -12.67
N PHE A 163 -6.05 -15.35 -12.58
CA PHE A 163 -4.61 -15.30 -12.30
C PHE A 163 -4.25 -15.64 -10.85
N ASN A 164 -5.11 -15.34 -9.88
CA ASN A 164 -4.89 -15.71 -8.47
C ASN A 164 -5.17 -17.20 -8.17
N LYS A 165 -5.71 -17.97 -9.11
CA LYS A 165 -5.96 -19.42 -8.94
C LYS A 165 -4.88 -20.31 -9.57
N MET A 166 -3.86 -19.73 -10.20
CA MET A 166 -2.78 -20.46 -10.89
C MET A 166 -1.41 -20.35 -10.18
N GLN A 167 -1.39 -19.89 -8.91
CA GLN A 167 -0.19 -19.96 -8.05
C GLN A 167 -0.42 -20.89 -6.88
#